data_e436814a95c67ef5dbda117bdd479d56
#
_entry.id   e436814a95c67ef5dbda117bdd479d56
#
_cell.length_a   1.000
_cell.length_b   1.000
_cell.length_c   1.000
_cell.angle_alpha   90.00
_cell.angle_beta   90.00
_cell.angle_gamma   90.00
#
_symmetry.space_group_name_H-M   'P 1'
#
loop_
_entity.id
_entity.type
_entity.pdbx_description
1 polymer ?
#
loop_
_entity_poly.entity_id
_entity_poly.type
_entity_poly.pdbx_seq_one_letter_code
_entity_poly.pdbx_strand_id
1 'polypeptide(L)'
;NVTGQFTTNPGFVWSQYLADYYDSNANVAWKATGATPLLADGNNWAVGGARVGTDSVGALGYTPSLASQYARYLSSGHTVDPNALYTVWGGANDLFAVQANPSQANAIIGGAVTAQVGLVGALTQAGAQYILVPTIPDLGLTPSSRAGGALAMAQGTALTNSYNSALF
;
A
#
# COMPACT_ATOMS: atom_id res chain seq x y z
N ASN A 1 -3.90 24.19 -1.27
CA ASN A 1 -4.20 22.83 -1.76
C ASN A 1 -2.96 21.98 -1.60
N VAL A 2 -2.84 21.30 -0.49
CA VAL A 2 -1.77 20.34 -0.26
C VAL A 2 -2.16 19.09 -1.05
N THR A 3 -1.54 18.89 -2.21
CA THR A 3 -1.51 17.56 -2.80
C THR A 3 -0.61 16.75 -1.90
N GLY A 4 -1.22 15.97 -0.98
CA GLY A 4 -0.48 15.26 0.05
C GLY A 4 0.35 14.13 -0.53
N GLN A 5 1.61 14.38 -0.80
CA GLN A 5 2.60 13.31 -0.86
C GLN A 5 3.06 13.04 0.58
N PHE A 6 3.09 11.77 0.98
CA PHE A 6 3.75 11.38 2.22
C PHE A 6 5.27 11.46 2.02
N THR A 7 5.79 12.67 2.06
CA THR A 7 7.23 12.92 2.03
C THR A 7 7.66 13.55 3.35
N THR A 8 8.89 13.31 3.74
CA THR A 8 9.52 14.10 4.80
C THR A 8 9.97 15.43 4.20
N ASN A 9 9.54 16.54 4.79
CA ASN A 9 9.96 17.86 4.31
C ASN A 9 11.31 18.25 4.96
N PRO A 10 12.40 18.49 4.15
CA PRO A 10 12.44 18.58 2.67
C PRO A 10 12.83 17.28 1.95
N GLY A 11 12.91 16.14 2.61
CA GLY A 11 13.41 14.90 2.05
C GLY A 11 12.40 14.13 1.22
N PHE A 12 12.90 13.21 0.40
CA PHE A 12 12.12 12.25 -0.35
C PHE A 12 11.85 10.99 0.48
N VAL A 13 10.80 10.24 0.14
CA VAL A 13 10.59 8.87 0.61
C VAL A 13 11.32 7.88 -0.30
N TRP A 14 11.49 6.65 0.18
CA TRP A 14 12.28 5.62 -0.51
C TRP A 14 11.87 5.41 -1.97
N SER A 15 10.59 5.44 -2.29
CA SER A 15 10.09 5.24 -3.65
C SER A 15 10.46 6.39 -4.61
N GLN A 16 10.60 7.60 -4.08
CA GLN A 16 11.06 8.75 -4.85
C GLN A 16 12.57 8.65 -5.15
N TYR A 17 13.39 8.25 -4.16
CA TYR A 17 14.82 7.98 -4.39
C TYR A 17 15.04 6.82 -5.37
N LEU A 18 14.22 5.76 -5.27
CA LEU A 18 14.29 4.64 -6.18
C LEU A 18 13.95 5.05 -7.62
N ALA A 19 12.90 5.85 -7.80
CA ALA A 19 12.51 6.35 -9.11
C ALA A 19 13.59 7.25 -9.70
N ASP A 20 14.15 8.16 -8.92
CA ASP A 20 15.25 9.05 -9.31
C ASP A 20 16.50 8.27 -9.75
N TYR A 21 16.83 7.19 -9.03
CA TYR A 21 17.96 6.31 -9.40
C TYR A 21 17.80 5.67 -10.79
N TYR A 22 16.57 5.44 -11.25
CA TYR A 22 16.26 4.87 -12.55
C TYR A 22 15.83 5.94 -13.60
N ASP A 23 16.19 7.20 -13.41
CA ASP A 23 15.80 8.31 -14.28
C ASP A 23 14.28 8.37 -14.54
N SER A 24 13.48 8.01 -13.53
CA SER A 24 12.02 7.98 -13.56
C SER A 24 11.43 8.94 -12.53
N ASN A 25 10.12 8.92 -12.34
CA ASN A 25 9.47 9.74 -11.33
C ASN A 25 8.47 8.94 -10.49
N ALA A 26 8.34 9.31 -9.23
CA ALA A 26 7.30 8.83 -8.33
C ALA A 26 6.25 9.92 -8.05
N ASN A 27 5.96 10.76 -9.04
CA ASN A 27 4.86 11.71 -8.95
C ASN A 27 3.53 10.99 -8.85
N VAL A 28 2.55 11.62 -8.21
CA VAL A 28 1.22 11.03 -8.09
C VAL A 28 0.58 10.84 -9.47
N ALA A 29 0.06 9.63 -9.71
CA ALA A 29 -0.61 9.29 -10.97
C ALA A 29 -2.03 9.86 -11.04
N TRP A 30 -2.64 10.21 -9.91
CA TRP A 30 -3.98 10.77 -9.84
C TRP A 30 -4.18 11.58 -8.56
N LYS A 31 -5.16 12.48 -8.58
CA LYS A 31 -5.52 13.33 -7.44
C LYS A 31 -7.01 13.16 -7.15
N ALA A 32 -7.34 12.92 -5.90
CA ALA A 32 -8.73 12.97 -5.45
C ALA A 32 -9.16 14.44 -5.37
N THR A 33 -10.01 14.87 -6.30
CA THR A 33 -10.58 16.22 -6.32
C THR A 33 -12.08 16.10 -6.45
N GLY A 34 -12.80 16.36 -5.35
CA GLY A 34 -14.26 16.22 -5.34
C GLY A 34 -14.71 14.78 -5.65
N ALA A 35 -15.81 14.65 -6.40
CA ALA A 35 -16.39 13.35 -6.75
C ALA A 35 -15.65 12.60 -7.87
N THR A 36 -14.86 13.30 -8.68
CA THR A 36 -14.15 12.71 -9.83
C THR A 36 -12.64 12.90 -9.68
N PRO A 37 -11.87 11.79 -9.52
CA PRO A 37 -10.43 11.87 -9.49
C PRO A 37 -9.87 12.37 -10.84
N LEU A 38 -8.92 13.30 -10.78
CA LEU A 38 -8.17 13.72 -11.95
C LEU A 38 -6.93 12.86 -12.13
N LEU A 39 -6.69 12.35 -13.34
CA LEU A 39 -5.44 11.70 -13.70
C LEU A 39 -4.32 12.74 -13.79
N ALA A 40 -3.12 12.31 -13.47
CA ALA A 40 -1.88 13.09 -13.56
C ALA A 40 -0.78 12.20 -14.16
N ASP A 41 0.24 12.81 -14.75
CA ASP A 41 1.35 12.08 -15.40
C ASP A 41 2.38 11.58 -14.39
N GLY A 42 1.95 10.69 -13.52
CA GLY A 42 2.84 10.11 -12.52
C GLY A 42 2.79 8.60 -12.48
N ASN A 43 3.85 8.00 -11.96
CA ASN A 43 3.98 6.54 -11.80
C ASN A 43 3.55 6.06 -10.40
N ASN A 44 3.18 6.96 -9.48
CA ASN A 44 2.80 6.62 -8.13
C ASN A 44 1.27 6.55 -7.98
N TRP A 45 0.74 5.34 -7.98
CA TRP A 45 -0.69 5.04 -7.81
C TRP A 45 -1.08 4.85 -6.35
N ALA A 46 -0.10 4.83 -5.43
CA ALA A 46 -0.32 4.55 -4.02
C ALA A 46 -1.14 5.62 -3.31
N VAL A 47 -1.99 5.16 -2.39
CA VAL A 47 -2.83 6.02 -1.56
C VAL A 47 -2.57 5.71 -0.08
N GLY A 48 -2.25 6.74 0.70
CA GLY A 48 -2.07 6.61 2.14
C GLY A 48 -3.35 6.11 2.82
N GLY A 49 -3.19 5.19 3.78
CA GLY A 49 -4.33 4.59 4.47
C GLY A 49 -4.96 3.40 3.74
N ALA A 50 -4.52 3.07 2.52
CA ALA A 50 -5.07 1.96 1.74
C ALA A 50 -4.83 0.61 2.41
N ARG A 51 -5.86 -0.23 2.41
CA ARG A 51 -5.77 -1.66 2.67
C ARG A 51 -5.46 -2.41 1.38
N VAL A 52 -5.11 -3.68 1.47
CA VAL A 52 -4.71 -4.42 0.27
C VAL A 52 -5.89 -4.74 -0.64
N GLY A 53 -6.91 -5.41 -0.12
CA GLY A 53 -8.04 -5.90 -0.94
C GLY A 53 -9.38 -5.23 -0.67
N THR A 54 -9.45 -4.29 0.28
CA THR A 54 -10.72 -3.71 0.73
C THR A 54 -10.67 -2.19 0.67
N ASP A 55 -11.54 -1.61 -0.11
CA ASP A 55 -11.73 -0.16 -0.13
C ASP A 55 -12.32 0.32 1.20
N SER A 56 -12.03 1.53 1.58
CA SER A 56 -12.55 2.13 2.81
C SER A 56 -13.05 3.55 2.59
N VAL A 57 -13.93 4.00 3.50
CA VAL A 57 -14.38 5.38 3.57
C VAL A 57 -14.13 5.87 4.99
N GLY A 58 -13.28 6.86 5.13
CA GLY A 58 -12.93 7.47 6.42
C GLY A 58 -13.22 8.96 6.44
N ALA A 59 -12.73 9.64 7.48
CA ALA A 59 -12.90 11.08 7.64
C ALA A 59 -12.31 11.91 6.48
N LEU A 60 -11.31 11.36 5.77
CA LEU A 60 -10.68 11.99 4.60
C LEU A 60 -11.34 11.59 3.27
N GLY A 61 -12.44 10.82 3.31
CA GLY A 61 -13.15 10.35 2.14
C GLY A 61 -12.81 8.92 1.74
N TYR A 62 -13.04 8.61 0.46
CA TYR A 62 -12.82 7.29 -0.12
C TYR A 62 -11.33 7.00 -0.30
N THR A 63 -10.91 5.84 0.21
CA THR A 63 -9.55 5.32 0.10
C THR A 63 -9.58 4.00 -0.68
N PRO A 64 -9.12 3.98 -1.94
CA PRO A 64 -9.07 2.75 -2.74
C PRO A 64 -8.00 1.79 -2.20
N SER A 65 -8.33 0.51 -2.19
CA SER A 65 -7.39 -0.56 -1.91
C SER A 65 -6.29 -0.66 -2.98
N LEU A 66 -5.22 -1.43 -2.72
CA LEU A 66 -4.19 -1.70 -3.72
C LEU A 66 -4.81 -2.37 -4.96
N ALA A 67 -5.76 -3.27 -4.79
CA ALA A 67 -6.49 -3.89 -5.89
C ALA A 67 -7.26 -2.86 -6.74
N SER A 68 -7.94 -1.92 -6.10
CA SER A 68 -8.66 -0.84 -6.78
C SER A 68 -7.72 0.17 -7.45
N GLN A 69 -6.54 0.40 -6.89
CA GLN A 69 -5.50 1.23 -7.51
C GLN A 69 -4.98 0.59 -8.80
N TYR A 70 -4.73 -0.73 -8.80
CA TYR A 70 -4.35 -1.47 -10.01
C TYR A 70 -5.46 -1.49 -11.06
N ALA A 71 -6.71 -1.71 -10.66
CA ALA A 71 -7.84 -1.63 -11.57
C ALA A 71 -7.95 -0.23 -12.22
N ARG A 72 -7.68 0.82 -11.45
CA ARG A 72 -7.63 2.20 -11.96
C ARG A 72 -6.47 2.41 -12.93
N TYR A 73 -5.28 1.89 -12.65
CA TYR A 73 -4.14 1.91 -13.56
C TYR A 73 -4.53 1.37 -14.94
N LEU A 74 -5.15 0.18 -14.99
CA LEU A 74 -5.59 -0.44 -16.24
C LEU A 74 -6.72 0.35 -16.93
N SER A 75 -7.72 0.79 -16.16
CA SER A 75 -8.88 1.52 -16.71
C SER A 75 -8.55 2.91 -17.24
N SER A 76 -7.42 3.48 -16.84
CA SER A 76 -6.91 4.75 -17.37
C SER A 76 -6.11 4.60 -18.67
N GLY A 77 -6.09 3.41 -19.26
CA GLY A 77 -5.43 3.13 -20.53
C GLY A 77 -3.97 2.71 -20.43
N HIS A 78 -3.45 2.53 -19.20
CA HIS A 78 -2.09 2.01 -19.00
C HIS A 78 -2.06 0.50 -19.25
N THR A 79 -0.95 0.05 -19.80
CA THR A 79 -0.60 -1.37 -19.96
C THR A 79 0.63 -1.69 -19.13
N VAL A 80 0.75 -2.94 -18.72
CA VAL A 80 1.92 -3.39 -17.97
C VAL A 80 3.14 -3.44 -18.90
N ASP A 81 4.18 -2.67 -18.55
CA ASP A 81 5.47 -2.70 -19.24
C ASP A 81 6.33 -3.82 -18.64
N PRO A 82 6.77 -4.82 -19.42
CA PRO A 82 7.61 -5.91 -18.92
C PRO A 82 8.97 -5.45 -18.39
N ASN A 83 9.44 -4.28 -18.79
CA ASN A 83 10.74 -3.75 -18.36
C ASN A 83 10.65 -2.81 -17.15
N ALA A 84 9.43 -2.49 -16.70
CA ALA A 84 9.24 -1.63 -15.53
C ALA A 84 9.36 -2.42 -14.22
N LEU A 85 9.83 -1.73 -13.17
CA LEU A 85 9.78 -2.24 -11.79
C LEU A 85 8.44 -1.84 -11.15
N TYR A 86 7.66 -2.83 -10.76
CA TYR A 86 6.42 -2.65 -10.00
C TYR A 86 6.67 -2.84 -8.51
N THR A 87 6.28 -1.88 -7.70
CA THR A 87 6.39 -2.00 -6.24
C THR A 87 4.99 -2.17 -5.64
N VAL A 88 4.77 -3.28 -4.93
CA VAL A 88 3.49 -3.63 -4.30
C VAL A 88 3.70 -3.73 -2.79
N TRP A 89 3.41 -2.65 -2.06
CA TRP A 89 3.63 -2.59 -0.62
C TRP A 89 2.36 -2.17 0.12
N GLY A 90 1.79 -3.11 0.86
CA GLY A 90 0.56 -2.95 1.63
C GLY A 90 0.49 -3.89 2.82
N GLY A 91 -0.63 -3.83 3.54
CA GLY A 91 -0.94 -4.70 4.67
C GLY A 91 -0.92 -4.02 6.04
N ALA A 92 -0.12 -2.97 6.26
CA ALA A 92 -0.08 -2.28 7.56
C ALA A 92 -1.47 -1.75 7.98
N ASN A 93 -2.25 -1.20 7.04
CA ASN A 93 -3.60 -0.71 7.32
C ASN A 93 -4.60 -1.85 7.55
N ASP A 94 -4.37 -3.03 7.00
CA ASP A 94 -5.12 -4.23 7.35
C ASP A 94 -4.83 -4.65 8.79
N LEU A 95 -3.59 -4.57 9.25
CA LEU A 95 -3.22 -4.87 10.63
C LEU A 95 -3.79 -3.84 11.63
N PHE A 96 -3.90 -2.56 11.26
CA PHE A 96 -4.65 -1.58 12.06
C PHE A 96 -6.15 -1.93 12.14
N ALA A 97 -6.73 -2.46 11.06
CA ALA A 97 -8.10 -2.95 11.10
C ALA A 97 -8.26 -4.18 12.01
N VAL A 98 -7.24 -5.06 12.11
CA VAL A 98 -7.21 -6.14 13.10
C VAL A 98 -7.17 -5.59 14.53
N GLN A 99 -6.38 -4.57 14.80
CA GLN A 99 -6.34 -3.96 16.13
C GLN A 99 -7.71 -3.40 16.56
N ALA A 100 -8.47 -2.86 15.61
CA ALA A 100 -9.84 -2.40 15.85
C ALA A 100 -10.86 -3.54 15.98
N ASN A 101 -10.59 -4.71 15.37
CA ASN A 101 -11.49 -5.89 15.34
C ASN A 101 -10.71 -7.19 15.54
N PRO A 102 -10.18 -7.47 16.74
CA PRO A 102 -9.28 -8.61 16.97
C PRO A 102 -9.91 -9.97 16.67
N SER A 103 -11.22 -10.12 16.85
CA SER A 103 -11.94 -11.36 16.55
C SER A 103 -11.93 -11.75 15.06
N GLN A 104 -11.63 -10.80 14.18
CA GLN A 104 -11.56 -10.99 12.73
C GLN A 104 -10.11 -11.12 12.20
N ALA A 105 -9.12 -11.25 13.07
CA ALA A 105 -7.71 -11.22 12.71
C ALA A 105 -7.37 -12.18 11.55
N ASN A 106 -7.76 -13.44 11.65
CA ASN A 106 -7.48 -14.45 10.62
C ASN A 106 -8.14 -14.12 9.28
N ALA A 107 -9.38 -13.64 9.29
CA ALA A 107 -10.11 -13.27 8.08
C ALA A 107 -9.48 -12.03 7.41
N ILE A 108 -9.11 -11.02 8.21
CA ILE A 108 -8.50 -9.79 7.69
C ILE A 108 -7.11 -10.07 7.13
N ILE A 109 -6.24 -10.78 7.86
CA ILE A 109 -4.88 -11.10 7.41
C ILE A 109 -4.94 -12.02 6.19
N GLY A 110 -5.71 -13.10 6.25
CA GLY A 110 -5.84 -14.04 5.13
C GLY A 110 -6.40 -13.37 3.87
N GLY A 111 -7.41 -12.51 4.02
CA GLY A 111 -7.98 -11.74 2.90
C GLY A 111 -6.98 -10.77 2.29
N ALA A 112 -6.21 -10.06 3.12
CA ALA A 112 -5.20 -9.11 2.65
C ALA A 112 -4.04 -9.83 1.94
N VAL A 113 -3.53 -10.94 2.48
CA VAL A 113 -2.48 -11.76 1.85
C VAL A 113 -2.97 -12.32 0.52
N THR A 114 -4.18 -12.91 0.48
CA THR A 114 -4.77 -13.41 -0.77
C THR A 114 -4.88 -12.32 -1.83
N ALA A 115 -5.32 -11.13 -1.44
CA ALA A 115 -5.42 -10.00 -2.37
C ALA A 115 -4.04 -9.52 -2.86
N GLN A 116 -3.01 -9.52 -2.01
CA GLN A 116 -1.66 -9.10 -2.40
C GLN A 116 -1.01 -10.10 -3.34
N VAL A 117 -1.12 -11.40 -3.05
CA VAL A 117 -0.65 -12.47 -3.93
C VAL A 117 -1.41 -12.44 -5.27
N GLY A 118 -2.73 -12.23 -5.23
CA GLY A 118 -3.55 -12.07 -6.42
C GLY A 118 -3.13 -10.88 -7.28
N LEU A 119 -2.78 -9.75 -6.68
CA LEU A 119 -2.27 -8.57 -7.39
C LEU A 119 -0.92 -8.83 -8.04
N VAL A 120 0.00 -9.49 -7.34
CA VAL A 120 1.29 -9.92 -7.91
C VAL A 120 1.06 -10.87 -9.08
N GLY A 121 0.17 -11.86 -8.92
CA GLY A 121 -0.21 -12.78 -9.99
C GLY A 121 -0.81 -12.06 -11.21
N ALA A 122 -1.68 -11.08 -11.01
CA ALA A 122 -2.26 -10.28 -12.08
C ALA A 122 -1.20 -9.44 -12.83
N LEU A 123 -0.27 -8.83 -12.13
CA LEU A 123 0.86 -8.11 -12.74
C LEU A 123 1.74 -9.07 -13.57
N THR A 124 2.07 -10.25 -13.02
CA THR A 124 2.86 -11.27 -13.71
C THR A 124 2.16 -11.76 -14.98
N GLN A 125 0.86 -12.06 -14.89
CA GLN A 125 0.06 -12.49 -16.06
C GLN A 125 -0.04 -11.39 -17.13
N ALA A 126 -0.02 -10.13 -16.73
CA ALA A 126 -0.01 -8.99 -17.63
C ALA A 126 1.38 -8.71 -18.24
N GLY A 127 2.42 -9.45 -17.84
CA GLY A 127 3.77 -9.38 -18.42
C GLY A 127 4.83 -8.71 -17.56
N ALA A 128 4.52 -8.28 -16.34
CA ALA A 128 5.53 -7.71 -15.43
C ALA A 128 6.63 -8.74 -15.10
N GLN A 129 7.89 -8.37 -15.31
CA GLN A 129 9.03 -9.23 -15.00
C GLN A 129 9.69 -8.87 -13.67
N TYR A 130 9.57 -7.63 -13.23
CA TYR A 130 10.21 -7.13 -12.02
C TYR A 130 9.15 -6.59 -11.06
N ILE A 131 8.90 -7.35 -9.98
CA ILE A 131 7.93 -7.00 -8.96
C ILE A 131 8.62 -7.04 -7.59
N LEU A 132 8.66 -5.90 -6.91
CA LEU A 132 9.17 -5.76 -5.56
C LEU A 132 8.00 -5.76 -4.56
N VAL A 133 8.02 -6.72 -3.64
CA VAL A 133 7.04 -6.83 -2.56
C VAL A 133 7.78 -6.72 -1.21
N PRO A 134 7.89 -5.52 -0.63
CA PRO A 134 8.53 -5.38 0.67
C PRO A 134 7.68 -5.99 1.79
N THR A 135 8.34 -6.53 2.81
CA THR A 135 7.68 -6.92 4.07
C THR A 135 7.17 -5.69 4.83
N ILE A 136 6.15 -5.87 5.65
CA ILE A 136 5.72 -4.84 6.60
C ILE A 136 6.79 -4.71 7.68
N PRO A 137 7.25 -3.48 8.01
CA PRO A 137 8.14 -3.26 9.15
C PRO A 137 7.42 -3.60 10.46
N ASP A 138 8.18 -3.92 11.50
CA ASP A 138 7.60 -4.28 12.80
C ASP A 138 6.75 -3.14 13.38
N LEU A 139 5.42 -3.32 13.33
CA LEU A 139 4.47 -2.33 13.86
C LEU A 139 4.54 -2.19 15.39
N GLY A 140 5.10 -3.16 16.11
CA GLY A 140 5.36 -3.06 17.54
C GLY A 140 6.39 -1.97 17.89
N LEU A 141 7.24 -1.59 16.94
CA LEU A 141 8.25 -0.55 17.12
C LEU A 141 7.75 0.87 16.77
N THR A 142 6.53 1.00 16.30
CA THR A 142 5.96 2.31 15.94
C THR A 142 5.78 3.20 17.18
N PRO A 143 5.82 4.54 17.01
CA PRO A 143 5.55 5.46 18.12
C PRO A 143 4.19 5.19 18.79
N SER A 144 3.16 4.84 18.03
CA SER A 144 1.84 4.50 18.57
C SER A 144 1.87 3.26 19.48
N SER A 145 2.52 2.17 19.02
CA SER A 145 2.65 0.95 19.81
C SER A 145 3.47 1.18 21.09
N ARG A 146 4.55 1.96 20.97
CA ARG A 146 5.36 2.35 22.15
C ARG A 146 4.55 3.17 23.16
N ALA A 147 3.73 4.10 22.72
CA ALA A 147 2.85 4.87 23.59
C ALA A 147 1.79 3.98 24.28
N GLY A 148 1.36 2.90 23.62
CA GLY A 148 0.45 1.88 24.19
C GLY A 148 1.10 0.89 25.15
N GLY A 149 2.43 0.95 25.34
CA GLY A 149 3.19 0.13 26.28
C GLY A 149 3.50 -1.29 25.76
N ALA A 150 4.08 -2.11 26.63
CA ALA A 150 4.66 -3.41 26.26
C ALA A 150 3.66 -4.38 25.59
N LEU A 151 2.40 -4.36 26.03
CA LEU A 151 1.36 -5.23 25.44
C LEU A 151 1.06 -4.81 23.99
N ALA A 152 0.89 -3.52 23.73
CA ALA A 152 0.63 -3.01 22.38
C ALA A 152 1.82 -3.26 21.44
N MET A 153 3.05 -3.12 21.94
CA MET A 153 4.27 -3.47 21.21
C MET A 153 4.29 -4.96 20.83
N ALA A 154 4.06 -5.85 21.79
CA ALA A 154 4.04 -7.29 21.54
C ALA A 154 2.95 -7.69 20.54
N GLN A 155 1.76 -7.11 20.64
CA GLN A 155 0.66 -7.33 19.70
C GLN A 155 1.02 -6.85 18.29
N GLY A 156 1.59 -5.65 18.14
CA GLY A 156 2.03 -5.10 16.86
C GLY A 156 3.07 -6.00 16.18
N THR A 157 4.08 -6.46 16.93
CA THR A 157 5.09 -7.40 16.43
C THR A 157 4.47 -8.74 16.02
N ALA A 158 3.57 -9.31 16.82
CA ALA A 158 2.91 -10.59 16.51
C ALA A 158 2.06 -10.48 15.22
N LEU A 159 1.29 -9.41 15.05
CA LEU A 159 0.50 -9.17 13.84
C LEU A 159 1.39 -9.03 12.61
N THR A 160 2.48 -8.26 12.71
CA THR A 160 3.46 -8.09 11.62
C THR A 160 4.06 -9.43 11.21
N ASN A 161 4.50 -10.22 12.18
CA ASN A 161 5.06 -11.56 11.92
C ASN A 161 4.03 -12.48 11.25
N SER A 162 2.79 -12.47 11.73
CA SER A 162 1.70 -13.28 11.14
C SER A 162 1.45 -12.92 9.69
N TYR A 163 1.42 -11.62 9.37
CA TYR A 163 1.22 -11.16 7.99
C TYR A 163 2.41 -11.52 7.09
N ASN A 164 3.62 -11.18 7.50
CA ASN A 164 4.81 -11.41 6.70
C ASN A 164 5.05 -12.91 6.46
N SER A 165 4.85 -13.76 7.47
CA SER A 165 4.97 -15.22 7.34
C SER A 165 3.87 -15.85 6.48
N ALA A 166 2.71 -15.21 6.33
CA ALA A 166 1.65 -15.69 5.46
C ALA A 166 1.83 -15.21 4.01
N LEU A 167 2.59 -14.14 3.81
CA LEU A 167 2.85 -13.56 2.50
C LEU A 167 4.00 -14.27 1.77
N PHE A 168 4.98 -14.79 2.51
CA PHE A 168 6.20 -15.46 2.04
C PHE A 168 6.36 -16.86 2.62
#